data_d97c7527c9e469676b6ce4a313b198ea
#
_entry.id   d97c7527c9e469676b6ce4a313b198ea
#
_cell.length_a   1.000
_cell.length_b   1.000
_cell.length_c   1.000
_cell.angle_alpha   90.00
_cell.angle_beta   90.00
_cell.angle_gamma   90.00
#
_symmetry.space_group_name_H-M   'P 1'
#
loop_
_entity.id
_entity.type
_entity.pdbx_description
1 polymer ?
#
loop_
_entity_poly.entity_id
_entity_poly.type
_entity_poly.pdbx_seq_one_letter_code
_entity_poly.pdbx_strand_id
1 'polypeptide(L)'
;MSATLQNDTFLRACLRQPTDYTPVWLMRQAGRYLPEYRETRAKAGSFMGLATNRDYATEVTLQPLQRYKLDAAILFSDILTVPDAMGLGLSFALGEGPKFERHVRDEAAVAALAVPDMNKLRYVFDAVSSIRKALNGSVPLIGFSGSPWTLACYMVEGGGSDDYRQVKSLMYARPDLMHRILSVNAEAVAQYLNAQIEAGAQAVMLFDSWGGVLADGAFQRFSLDYSRRVLAQVKTEHEGRRIPCILFTKGGGLWLDEIADAGADVVGLDWTVNLARARAQVGDRVALQGNLDPNVLFAPPDAVREQVRAVLDSFGNPRRADGSWDGHVFNLGHGISQFTPPDHVTALVDEVHAHSRRLRNAV
;
A
#
# COMPACT_ATOMS: atom_id res chain seq x y z
N MET A 1 8.24 21.53 16.03
CA MET A 1 8.78 20.20 16.40
C MET A 1 7.68 19.19 16.20
N SER A 2 7.91 18.09 15.47
CA SER A 2 6.93 17.02 15.35
C SER A 2 6.79 16.30 16.71
N ALA A 3 5.54 15.90 17.06
CA ALA A 3 5.30 15.19 18.32
C ALA A 3 6.07 13.85 18.34
N THR A 4 6.59 13.47 19.51
CA THR A 4 7.23 12.17 19.71
C THR A 4 6.21 11.06 19.43
N LEU A 5 6.61 10.05 18.65
CA LEU A 5 5.76 8.92 18.34
C LEU A 5 5.50 8.07 19.58
N GLN A 6 4.22 7.90 19.94
CA GLN A 6 3.79 7.16 21.13
C GLN A 6 3.72 5.65 20.88
N ASN A 7 3.23 5.26 19.69
CA ASN A 7 3.22 3.88 19.24
C ASN A 7 4.07 3.75 17.95
N ASP A 8 5.26 3.17 18.09
CA ASP A 8 6.18 2.91 16.99
C ASP A 8 6.23 1.42 16.58
N THR A 9 5.34 0.59 17.13
CA THR A 9 5.34 -0.87 16.95
C THR A 9 5.33 -1.26 15.47
N PHE A 10 4.55 -0.55 14.65
CA PHE A 10 4.55 -0.76 13.20
C PHE A 10 5.93 -0.52 12.57
N LEU A 11 6.58 0.60 12.88
CA LEU A 11 7.90 0.91 12.32
C LEU A 11 8.95 -0.09 12.78
N ARG A 12 8.93 -0.49 14.06
CA ARG A 12 9.84 -1.51 14.59
C ARG A 12 9.64 -2.86 13.90
N ALA A 13 8.39 -3.28 13.67
CA ALA A 13 8.11 -4.50 12.92
C ALA A 13 8.62 -4.43 11.48
N CYS A 14 8.43 -3.31 10.78
CA CYS A 14 8.96 -3.08 9.43
C CYS A 14 10.50 -3.20 9.39
N LEU A 15 11.19 -2.79 10.45
CA LEU A 15 12.64 -2.81 10.57
C LEU A 15 13.18 -4.07 11.27
N ARG A 16 12.34 -5.09 11.46
CA ARG A 16 12.69 -6.37 12.11
C ARG A 16 13.28 -6.17 13.52
N GLN A 17 12.72 -5.22 14.25
CA GLN A 17 13.07 -4.94 15.64
C GLN A 17 12.08 -5.61 16.60
N PRO A 18 12.44 -5.84 17.87
CA PRO A 18 11.57 -6.43 18.87
C PRO A 18 10.25 -5.68 19.03
N THR A 19 9.13 -6.41 19.09
CA THR A 19 7.79 -5.87 19.33
C THR A 19 7.02 -6.73 20.32
N ASP A 20 6.20 -6.12 21.17
CA ASP A 20 5.42 -6.83 22.18
C ASP A 20 4.22 -7.57 21.59
N TYR A 21 3.79 -7.20 20.39
CA TYR A 21 2.70 -7.80 19.63
C TYR A 21 2.90 -7.51 18.13
N THR A 22 2.15 -8.19 17.27
CA THR A 22 2.14 -7.92 15.83
C THR A 22 1.28 -6.71 15.54
N PRO A 23 1.85 -5.62 14.99
CA PRO A 23 1.05 -4.44 14.62
C PRO A 23 0.11 -4.74 13.47
N VAL A 24 -1.03 -4.03 13.44
CA VAL A 24 -2.06 -4.18 12.42
C VAL A 24 -2.50 -2.83 11.85
N TRP A 25 -2.57 -2.78 10.53
CA TRP A 25 -3.31 -1.78 9.76
C TRP A 25 -3.98 -2.48 8.58
N LEU A 26 -4.94 -1.85 7.90
CA LEU A 26 -5.70 -2.51 6.84
C LEU A 26 -5.68 -1.67 5.56
N MET A 27 -5.37 -2.32 4.42
CA MET A 27 -5.51 -1.70 3.11
C MET A 27 -6.96 -1.24 2.90
N ARG A 28 -7.13 0.05 2.55
CA ARG A 28 -8.43 0.73 2.42
C ARG A 28 -9.19 0.84 3.74
N GLN A 29 -8.48 0.94 4.88
CA GLN A 29 -9.09 1.10 6.21
C GLN A 29 -10.02 2.31 6.31
N ALA A 30 -9.74 3.42 5.63
CA ALA A 30 -10.70 4.48 5.36
C ALA A 30 -11.48 4.13 4.08
N GLY A 31 -12.76 3.77 4.22
CA GLY A 31 -13.50 3.26 3.07
C GLY A 31 -15.01 3.18 3.27
N ARG A 32 -15.71 2.86 2.20
CA ARG A 32 -17.18 2.84 2.11
C ARG A 32 -17.87 1.87 3.07
N TYR A 33 -17.16 0.95 3.70
CA TYR A 33 -17.72 0.07 4.74
C TYR A 33 -18.04 0.82 6.04
N LEU A 34 -17.36 1.96 6.30
CA LEU A 34 -17.60 2.82 7.47
C LEU A 34 -18.76 3.78 7.23
N PRO A 35 -19.76 3.85 8.13
CA PRO A 35 -20.86 4.83 8.05
C PRO A 35 -20.35 6.27 8.00
N GLU A 36 -19.44 6.64 8.90
CA GLU A 36 -18.83 7.97 9.00
C GLU A 36 -18.10 8.38 7.72
N TYR A 37 -17.40 7.45 7.07
CA TYR A 37 -16.78 7.71 5.77
C TYR A 37 -17.82 8.05 4.69
N ARG A 38 -18.94 7.30 4.66
CA ARG A 38 -20.01 7.57 3.68
C ARG A 38 -20.64 8.95 3.87
N GLU A 39 -20.79 9.41 5.12
CA GLU A 39 -21.29 10.75 5.45
C GLU A 39 -20.32 11.84 4.94
N THR A 40 -19.03 11.73 5.26
CA THR A 40 -18.02 12.69 4.79
C THR A 40 -17.90 12.66 3.26
N ARG A 41 -18.00 11.47 2.65
CA ARG A 41 -17.98 11.30 1.20
C ARG A 41 -19.18 11.97 0.52
N ALA A 42 -20.35 11.91 1.13
CA ALA A 42 -21.57 12.59 0.64
C ALA A 42 -21.42 14.12 0.70
N LYS A 43 -20.87 14.65 1.79
CA LYS A 43 -20.57 16.10 1.92
C LYS A 43 -19.58 16.58 0.88
N ALA A 44 -18.56 15.78 0.55
CA ALA A 44 -17.54 16.10 -0.45
C ALA A 44 -18.07 16.03 -1.90
N GLY A 45 -19.22 15.43 -2.16
CA GLY A 45 -19.87 15.33 -3.45
C GLY A 45 -19.26 14.33 -4.42
N SER A 46 -17.93 14.26 -4.51
CA SER A 46 -17.21 13.35 -5.41
C SER A 46 -15.99 12.70 -4.73
N PHE A 47 -15.42 11.62 -5.31
CA PHE A 47 -14.18 11.06 -4.79
C PHE A 47 -13.04 12.09 -4.85
N MET A 48 -12.92 12.79 -5.97
CA MET A 48 -11.90 13.84 -6.08
C MET A 48 -12.18 15.00 -5.12
N GLY A 49 -13.45 15.40 -4.92
CA GLY A 49 -13.82 16.39 -3.90
C GLY A 49 -13.40 15.99 -2.49
N LEU A 50 -13.42 14.69 -2.19
CA LEU A 50 -12.92 14.16 -0.92
C LEU A 50 -11.37 14.15 -0.88
N ALA A 51 -10.72 13.61 -1.92
CA ALA A 51 -9.27 13.40 -1.95
C ALA A 51 -8.47 14.71 -2.13
N THR A 52 -9.03 15.71 -2.82
CA THR A 52 -8.36 17.00 -3.05
C THR A 52 -8.63 18.04 -1.96
N ASN A 53 -9.58 17.76 -1.06
CA ASN A 53 -9.84 18.61 0.09
C ASN A 53 -9.03 18.11 1.30
N ARG A 54 -8.04 18.89 1.73
CA ARG A 54 -7.15 18.57 2.85
C ARG A 54 -7.90 18.17 4.13
N ASP A 55 -8.97 18.89 4.46
CA ASP A 55 -9.67 18.69 5.72
C ASP A 55 -10.51 17.40 5.67
N TYR A 56 -11.19 17.13 4.56
CA TYR A 56 -11.90 15.87 4.35
C TYR A 56 -10.95 14.68 4.27
N ALA A 57 -9.82 14.79 3.56
CA ALA A 57 -8.82 13.73 3.51
C ALA A 57 -8.26 13.41 4.90
N THR A 58 -8.05 14.45 5.73
CA THR A 58 -7.64 14.30 7.13
C THR A 58 -8.71 13.59 7.95
N GLU A 59 -9.94 14.05 7.89
CA GLU A 59 -11.08 13.49 8.63
C GLU A 59 -11.23 11.99 8.34
N VAL A 60 -11.31 11.60 7.06
CA VAL A 60 -11.52 10.18 6.71
C VAL A 60 -10.32 9.29 7.03
N THR A 61 -9.12 9.84 7.03
CA THR A 61 -7.91 9.08 7.47
C THR A 61 -7.96 8.77 8.95
N LEU A 62 -8.51 9.66 9.79
CA LEU A 62 -8.59 9.49 11.23
C LEU A 62 -9.77 8.59 11.68
N GLN A 63 -10.86 8.55 10.93
CA GLN A 63 -12.07 7.80 11.28
C GLN A 63 -11.81 6.33 11.67
N PRO A 64 -11.05 5.52 10.90
CA PRO A 64 -10.75 4.14 11.31
C PRO A 64 -9.92 4.05 12.59
N LEU A 65 -9.05 5.03 12.87
CA LEU A 65 -8.26 5.06 14.10
C LEU A 65 -9.08 5.43 15.35
N GLN A 66 -10.16 6.18 15.16
CA GLN A 66 -11.12 6.47 16.24
C GLN A 66 -11.97 5.26 16.58
N ARG A 67 -12.22 4.38 15.60
CA ARG A 67 -13.05 3.20 15.75
C ARG A 67 -12.26 1.97 16.20
N TYR A 68 -11.05 1.78 15.68
CA TYR A 68 -10.21 0.60 15.88
C TYR A 68 -8.85 0.96 16.44
N LYS A 69 -8.25 0.05 17.21
CA LYS A 69 -6.89 0.19 17.73
C LYS A 69 -5.85 -0.18 16.68
N LEU A 70 -5.84 0.53 15.56
CA LEU A 70 -4.86 0.32 14.49
C LEU A 70 -3.49 0.90 14.85
N ASP A 71 -2.42 0.28 14.36
CA ASP A 71 -1.03 0.64 14.69
C ASP A 71 -0.37 1.53 13.64
N ALA A 72 -1.06 1.83 12.55
CA ALA A 72 -0.64 2.82 11.56
C ALA A 72 -1.84 3.47 10.87
N ALA A 73 -1.68 4.73 10.50
CA ALA A 73 -2.53 5.43 9.56
C ALA A 73 -1.97 5.28 8.15
N ILE A 74 -2.82 5.24 7.14
CA ILE A 74 -2.43 5.41 5.75
C ILE A 74 -3.14 6.61 5.16
N LEU A 75 -2.39 7.43 4.42
CA LEU A 75 -2.90 8.58 3.70
C LEU A 75 -4.15 8.20 2.88
N PHE A 76 -5.21 9.01 2.96
CA PHE A 76 -6.33 8.89 2.04
C PHE A 76 -6.01 9.63 0.74
N SER A 77 -5.83 8.87 -0.33
CA SER A 77 -5.54 9.34 -1.70
C SER A 77 -5.86 8.21 -2.69
N ASP A 78 -5.49 8.40 -3.94
CA ASP A 78 -5.56 7.36 -4.98
C ASP A 78 -4.21 7.15 -5.66
N ILE A 79 -3.92 5.93 -6.12
CA ILE A 79 -2.69 5.62 -6.86
C ILE A 79 -2.62 6.35 -8.22
N LEU A 80 -3.77 6.77 -8.76
CA LEU A 80 -3.89 7.39 -10.09
C LEU A 80 -3.71 8.90 -10.08
N THR A 81 -3.43 9.52 -8.93
CA THR A 81 -3.13 10.95 -8.84
C THR A 81 -1.91 11.36 -9.65
N VAL A 82 -0.88 10.50 -9.73
CA VAL A 82 0.34 10.77 -10.51
C VAL A 82 0.04 10.81 -12.01
N PRO A 83 -0.61 9.81 -12.64
CA PRO A 83 -1.05 9.91 -14.04
C PRO A 83 -2.02 11.07 -14.32
N ASP A 84 -2.88 11.40 -13.37
CA ASP A 84 -3.76 12.57 -13.50
C ASP A 84 -2.96 13.87 -13.58
N ALA A 85 -1.95 14.04 -12.73
CA ALA A 85 -1.03 15.18 -12.76
C ALA A 85 -0.22 15.25 -14.06
N MET A 86 0.02 14.12 -14.74
CA MET A 86 0.60 14.07 -16.09
C MET A 86 -0.36 14.60 -17.16
N GLY A 87 -1.62 14.83 -16.81
CA GLY A 87 -2.65 15.41 -17.68
C GLY A 87 -3.54 14.40 -18.37
N LEU A 88 -3.68 13.18 -17.86
CA LEU A 88 -4.52 12.14 -18.49
C LEU A 88 -6.02 12.32 -18.23
N GLY A 89 -6.42 13.18 -17.28
CA GLY A 89 -7.81 13.51 -17.00
C GLY A 89 -8.55 12.38 -16.29
N LEU A 90 -8.25 12.21 -15.00
CA LEU A 90 -8.87 11.19 -14.14
C LEU A 90 -10.30 11.56 -13.77
N SER A 91 -11.22 10.63 -13.94
CA SER A 91 -12.61 10.74 -13.50
C SER A 91 -13.06 9.46 -12.78
N PHE A 92 -14.08 9.60 -11.91
CA PHE A 92 -14.70 8.49 -11.20
C PHE A 92 -16.21 8.53 -11.45
N ALA A 93 -16.70 7.68 -12.33
CA ALA A 93 -18.14 7.53 -12.54
C ALA A 93 -18.75 6.65 -11.44
N LEU A 94 -20.02 6.92 -11.10
CA LEU A 94 -20.76 6.13 -10.13
C LEU A 94 -20.86 4.68 -10.61
N GLY A 95 -20.26 3.76 -9.84
CA GLY A 95 -20.32 2.31 -10.11
C GLY A 95 -19.31 1.77 -11.14
N GLU A 96 -18.55 2.64 -11.84
CA GLU A 96 -17.67 2.21 -12.95
C GLU A 96 -16.16 2.21 -12.61
N GLY A 97 -15.76 2.70 -11.45
CA GLY A 97 -14.34 2.84 -11.09
C GLY A 97 -13.65 4.04 -11.79
N PRO A 98 -12.30 4.10 -11.70
CA PRO A 98 -11.54 5.19 -12.30
C PRO A 98 -11.46 5.07 -13.82
N LYS A 99 -11.52 6.21 -14.52
CA LYS A 99 -11.33 6.33 -15.97
C LYS A 99 -10.44 7.51 -16.32
N PHE A 100 -9.60 7.34 -17.35
CA PHE A 100 -8.82 8.40 -17.95
C PHE A 100 -9.45 8.84 -19.28
N GLU A 101 -9.48 10.15 -19.52
CA GLU A 101 -9.90 10.71 -20.81
C GLU A 101 -8.89 10.43 -21.91
N ARG A 102 -7.60 10.50 -21.58
CA ARG A 102 -6.47 10.31 -22.51
C ARG A 102 -5.77 8.99 -22.20
N HIS A 103 -5.55 8.20 -23.26
CA HIS A 103 -4.90 6.90 -23.17
C HIS A 103 -3.51 6.97 -23.78
N VAL A 104 -2.56 6.23 -23.23
CA VAL A 104 -1.16 6.20 -23.67
C VAL A 104 -0.92 4.96 -24.51
N ARG A 105 -1.26 4.98 -25.81
CA ARG A 105 -1.26 3.79 -26.68
C ARG A 105 -0.39 3.89 -27.92
N ASP A 106 0.05 5.08 -28.30
CA ASP A 106 0.83 5.34 -29.52
C ASP A 106 2.08 6.19 -29.25
N GLU A 107 2.93 6.33 -30.25
CA GLU A 107 4.19 7.06 -30.14
C GLU A 107 4.01 8.52 -29.71
N ALA A 108 2.97 9.18 -30.25
CA ALA A 108 2.73 10.58 -29.94
C ALA A 108 2.31 10.77 -28.48
N ALA A 109 1.42 9.94 -27.97
CA ALA A 109 1.00 9.95 -26.58
C ALA A 109 2.15 9.60 -25.63
N VAL A 110 3.00 8.62 -25.97
CA VAL A 110 4.17 8.24 -25.18
C VAL A 110 5.24 9.33 -25.21
N ALA A 111 5.48 9.97 -26.37
CA ALA A 111 6.45 11.07 -26.50
C ALA A 111 6.03 12.31 -25.69
N ALA A 112 4.73 12.53 -25.53
CA ALA A 112 4.18 13.64 -24.74
C ALA A 112 4.26 13.41 -23.23
N LEU A 113 4.51 12.18 -22.77
CA LEU A 113 4.64 11.89 -21.34
C LEU A 113 5.88 12.53 -20.75
N ALA A 114 5.68 13.22 -19.63
CA ALA A 114 6.75 13.78 -18.81
C ALA A 114 6.43 13.59 -17.32
N VAL A 115 7.45 13.64 -16.49
CA VAL A 115 7.29 13.74 -15.04
C VAL A 115 6.48 15.00 -14.74
N PRO A 116 5.37 14.90 -13.97
CA PRO A 116 4.53 16.05 -13.72
C PRO A 116 5.20 17.04 -12.74
N ASP A 117 4.85 18.31 -12.84
CA ASP A 117 5.17 19.25 -11.78
C ASP A 117 4.50 18.81 -10.48
N MET A 118 5.29 18.55 -9.44
CA MET A 118 4.80 18.09 -8.13
C MET A 118 3.87 19.12 -7.46
N ASN A 119 3.87 20.38 -7.87
CA ASN A 119 2.91 21.36 -7.39
C ASN A 119 1.45 21.02 -7.76
N LYS A 120 1.22 20.27 -8.84
CA LYS A 120 -0.12 19.77 -9.19
C LYS A 120 -0.64 18.73 -8.17
N LEU A 121 0.26 18.12 -7.40
CA LEU A 121 -0.04 17.14 -6.34
C LEU A 121 0.05 17.75 -4.94
N ARG A 122 0.17 19.09 -4.84
CA ARG A 122 0.32 19.80 -3.57
C ARG A 122 -0.77 19.46 -2.57
N TYR A 123 -2.01 19.25 -3.02
CA TYR A 123 -3.12 18.85 -2.16
C TYR A 123 -2.86 17.54 -1.41
N VAL A 124 -2.11 16.60 -2.00
CA VAL A 124 -1.71 15.35 -1.34
C VAL A 124 -0.72 15.64 -0.22
N PHE A 125 0.30 16.47 -0.49
CA PHE A 125 1.34 16.79 0.49
C PHE A 125 0.78 17.62 1.64
N ASP A 126 -0.16 18.53 1.35
CA ASP A 126 -0.87 19.30 2.37
C ASP A 126 -1.76 18.38 3.24
N ALA A 127 -2.38 17.35 2.65
CA ALA A 127 -3.13 16.32 3.39
C ALA A 127 -2.18 15.50 4.29
N VAL A 128 -1.01 15.05 3.78
CA VAL A 128 0.00 14.33 4.58
C VAL A 128 0.41 15.16 5.81
N SER A 129 0.74 16.44 5.61
CA SER A 129 1.12 17.34 6.70
C SER A 129 0.00 17.56 7.72
N SER A 130 -1.24 17.71 7.24
CA SER A 130 -2.43 17.88 8.10
C SER A 130 -2.71 16.63 8.91
N ILE A 131 -2.70 15.44 8.28
CA ILE A 131 -2.90 14.15 8.94
C ILE A 131 -1.80 13.93 9.98
N ARG A 132 -0.54 14.14 9.61
CA ARG A 132 0.61 13.99 10.52
C ARG A 132 0.46 14.83 11.78
N LYS A 133 0.01 16.09 11.61
CA LYS A 133 -0.28 16.99 12.73
C LYS A 133 -1.45 16.49 13.58
N ALA A 134 -2.55 16.06 12.94
CA ALA A 134 -3.76 15.58 13.62
C ALA A 134 -3.53 14.28 14.39
N LEU A 135 -2.68 13.37 13.89
CA LEU A 135 -2.25 12.15 14.59
C LEU A 135 -1.49 12.47 15.88
N ASN A 136 -0.84 13.62 15.98
CA ASN A 136 -0.10 14.07 17.15
C ASN A 136 0.81 12.99 17.79
N GLY A 137 1.41 12.15 16.96
CA GLY A 137 2.30 11.07 17.39
C GLY A 137 1.60 9.80 17.88
N SER A 138 0.29 9.68 17.81
CA SER A 138 -0.43 8.47 18.27
C SER A 138 0.03 7.21 17.55
N VAL A 139 0.07 7.24 16.21
CA VAL A 139 0.59 6.17 15.35
C VAL A 139 1.33 6.76 14.15
N PRO A 140 2.21 6.00 13.46
CA PRO A 140 2.88 6.48 12.26
C PRO A 140 1.93 6.61 11.07
N LEU A 141 2.29 7.50 10.13
CA LEU A 141 1.58 7.74 8.87
C LEU A 141 2.33 7.08 7.71
N ILE A 142 1.60 6.26 6.94
CA ILE A 142 2.08 5.63 5.70
C ILE A 142 1.67 6.50 4.51
N GLY A 143 2.66 6.92 3.71
CA GLY A 143 2.44 7.44 2.35
C GLY A 143 2.46 6.31 1.33
N PHE A 144 1.98 6.54 0.12
CA PHE A 144 1.96 5.48 -0.90
C PHE A 144 1.89 5.99 -2.33
N SER A 145 2.17 5.09 -3.27
CA SER A 145 1.94 5.25 -4.70
C SER A 145 1.63 3.90 -5.36
N GLY A 146 1.05 3.92 -6.53
CA GLY A 146 1.05 2.75 -7.42
C GLY A 146 2.46 2.50 -7.97
N SER A 147 2.77 1.23 -8.29
CA SER A 147 4.01 0.87 -8.98
C SER A 147 4.02 1.42 -10.41
N PRO A 148 5.19 1.62 -11.03
CA PRO A 148 5.27 2.06 -12.43
C PRO A 148 4.47 1.19 -13.40
N TRP A 149 4.46 -0.15 -13.20
CA TRP A 149 3.68 -1.07 -14.01
C TRP A 149 2.18 -0.94 -13.77
N THR A 150 1.75 -0.92 -12.51
CA THR A 150 0.32 -0.75 -12.18
C THR A 150 -0.23 0.55 -12.75
N LEU A 151 0.52 1.65 -12.66
CA LEU A 151 0.13 2.92 -13.28
C LEU A 151 0.05 2.80 -14.81
N ALA A 152 1.05 2.17 -15.44
CA ALA A 152 1.06 1.96 -16.90
C ALA A 152 -0.16 1.15 -17.36
N CYS A 153 -0.59 0.14 -16.60
CA CYS A 153 -1.82 -0.61 -16.90
C CYS A 153 -3.02 0.35 -17.02
N TYR A 154 -3.25 1.20 -16.02
CA TYR A 154 -4.36 2.16 -16.06
C TYR A 154 -4.22 3.21 -17.17
N MET A 155 -2.99 3.70 -17.41
CA MET A 155 -2.71 4.72 -18.44
C MET A 155 -2.97 4.19 -19.85
N VAL A 156 -2.67 2.92 -20.09
CA VAL A 156 -2.84 2.28 -21.41
C VAL A 156 -4.25 1.71 -21.56
N GLU A 157 -4.80 1.02 -20.56
CA GLU A 157 -6.17 0.51 -20.61
C GLU A 157 -7.21 1.64 -20.58
N GLY A 158 -6.90 2.75 -19.91
CA GLY A 158 -7.79 3.88 -19.71
C GLY A 158 -8.70 3.73 -18.49
N GLY A 159 -8.54 2.65 -17.72
CA GLY A 159 -9.32 2.29 -16.54
C GLY A 159 -8.95 0.93 -15.99
N GLY A 160 -9.84 0.31 -15.21
CA GLY A 160 -9.70 -1.09 -14.81
C GLY A 160 -9.80 -2.03 -16.01
N SER A 161 -9.12 -3.17 -15.94
CA SER A 161 -9.14 -4.19 -16.99
C SER A 161 -9.12 -5.58 -16.37
N ASP A 162 -9.84 -6.54 -16.99
CA ASP A 162 -9.84 -7.94 -16.57
C ASP A 162 -8.82 -8.77 -17.36
N ASP A 163 -8.55 -8.40 -18.63
CA ASP A 163 -7.67 -9.15 -19.55
C ASP A 163 -6.32 -8.45 -19.84
N TYR A 164 -6.19 -7.16 -19.53
CA TYR A 164 -4.97 -6.35 -19.76
C TYR A 164 -4.50 -6.40 -21.22
N ARG A 165 -5.42 -6.51 -22.15
CA ARG A 165 -5.12 -6.74 -23.57
C ARG A 165 -4.34 -5.60 -24.20
N GLN A 166 -4.72 -4.35 -23.94
CA GLN A 166 -4.08 -3.20 -24.58
C GLN A 166 -2.63 -3.03 -24.06
N VAL A 167 -2.46 -3.06 -22.74
CA VAL A 167 -1.13 -2.85 -22.13
C VAL A 167 -0.18 -4.00 -22.47
N LYS A 168 -0.65 -5.26 -22.47
CA LYS A 168 0.19 -6.40 -22.86
C LYS A 168 0.50 -6.42 -24.35
N SER A 169 -0.46 -6.05 -25.20
CA SER A 169 -0.21 -5.92 -26.65
C SER A 169 0.85 -4.85 -26.93
N LEU A 170 0.77 -3.68 -26.27
CA LEU A 170 1.78 -2.63 -26.39
C LEU A 170 3.14 -3.13 -25.90
N MET A 171 3.18 -3.77 -24.73
CA MET A 171 4.40 -4.30 -24.11
C MET A 171 5.14 -5.28 -25.04
N TYR A 172 4.42 -6.18 -25.71
CA TYR A 172 5.03 -7.18 -26.59
C TYR A 172 5.34 -6.64 -28.00
N ALA A 173 4.47 -5.79 -28.56
CA ALA A 173 4.66 -5.26 -29.90
C ALA A 173 5.64 -4.08 -29.96
N ARG A 174 5.65 -3.23 -28.92
CA ARG A 174 6.47 -2.02 -28.83
C ARG A 174 7.08 -1.89 -27.42
N PRO A 175 8.00 -2.80 -27.05
CA PRO A 175 8.65 -2.76 -25.74
C PRO A 175 9.42 -1.46 -25.49
N ASP A 176 9.90 -0.79 -26.52
CA ASP A 176 10.54 0.53 -26.47
C ASP A 176 9.59 1.60 -25.89
N LEU A 177 8.34 1.64 -26.35
CA LEU A 177 7.31 2.55 -25.83
C LEU A 177 6.94 2.21 -24.38
N MET A 178 6.77 0.92 -24.08
CA MET A 178 6.49 0.49 -22.72
C MET A 178 7.60 0.88 -21.75
N HIS A 179 8.87 0.66 -22.11
CA HIS A 179 10.00 1.08 -21.31
C HIS A 179 10.05 2.60 -21.11
N ARG A 180 9.62 3.40 -22.10
CA ARG A 180 9.52 4.86 -21.94
C ARG A 180 8.44 5.24 -20.92
N ILE A 181 7.24 4.66 -21.02
CA ILE A 181 6.15 4.88 -20.05
C ILE A 181 6.63 4.52 -18.63
N LEU A 182 7.20 3.34 -18.45
CA LEU A 182 7.65 2.85 -17.15
C LEU A 182 8.78 3.70 -16.57
N SER A 183 9.68 4.21 -17.40
CA SER A 183 10.76 5.10 -16.96
C SER A 183 10.22 6.43 -16.44
N VAL A 184 9.27 7.05 -17.15
CA VAL A 184 8.61 8.29 -16.70
C VAL A 184 7.84 8.04 -15.40
N ASN A 185 7.10 6.93 -15.31
CA ASN A 185 6.37 6.56 -14.11
C ASN A 185 7.32 6.35 -12.93
N ALA A 186 8.44 5.65 -13.12
CA ALA A 186 9.39 5.38 -12.03
C ALA A 186 9.98 6.68 -11.46
N GLU A 187 10.37 7.61 -12.33
CA GLU A 187 10.87 8.91 -11.91
C GLU A 187 9.80 9.74 -11.18
N ALA A 188 8.59 9.80 -11.73
CA ALA A 188 7.47 10.53 -11.13
C ALA A 188 7.08 9.95 -9.76
N VAL A 189 7.02 8.62 -9.64
CA VAL A 189 6.67 7.92 -8.39
C VAL A 189 7.74 8.16 -7.32
N ALA A 190 9.03 8.10 -7.68
CA ALA A 190 10.11 8.38 -6.74
C ALA A 190 10.03 9.81 -6.17
N GLN A 191 9.83 10.81 -7.05
CA GLN A 191 9.65 12.21 -6.63
C GLN A 191 8.40 12.39 -5.76
N TYR A 192 7.29 11.74 -6.12
CA TYR A 192 6.02 11.79 -5.40
C TYR A 192 6.12 11.18 -3.99
N LEU A 193 6.78 10.03 -3.84
CA LEU A 193 7.01 9.40 -2.54
C LEU A 193 7.95 10.24 -1.67
N ASN A 194 9.01 10.80 -2.25
CA ASN A 194 9.92 11.69 -1.54
C ASN A 194 9.23 12.96 -1.03
N ALA A 195 8.33 13.54 -1.84
CA ALA A 195 7.54 14.70 -1.40
C ALA A 195 6.55 14.34 -0.27
N GLN A 196 5.98 13.13 -0.25
CA GLN A 196 5.18 12.65 0.88
C GLN A 196 6.02 12.47 2.15
N ILE A 197 7.26 11.96 2.02
CA ILE A 197 8.19 11.84 3.16
C ILE A 197 8.53 13.23 3.72
N GLU A 198 8.85 14.18 2.85
CA GLU A 198 9.12 15.58 3.25
C GLU A 198 7.92 16.26 3.90
N ALA A 199 6.70 15.90 3.48
CA ALA A 199 5.46 16.36 4.09
C ALA A 199 5.12 15.69 5.43
N GLY A 200 5.84 14.61 5.82
CA GLY A 200 5.73 13.97 7.13
C GLY A 200 5.29 12.51 7.13
N ALA A 201 5.26 11.81 5.99
CA ALA A 201 5.07 10.36 5.96
C ALA A 201 6.26 9.66 6.64
N GLN A 202 5.96 8.63 7.47
CA GLN A 202 6.95 7.94 8.31
C GLN A 202 7.26 6.52 7.81
N ALA A 203 6.51 6.06 6.84
CA ALA A 203 6.77 4.90 6.01
C ALA A 203 6.16 5.16 4.63
N VAL A 204 6.60 4.46 3.61
CA VAL A 204 5.98 4.54 2.28
C VAL A 204 5.74 3.16 1.71
N MET A 205 4.70 3.05 0.89
CA MET A 205 4.30 1.80 0.27
C MET A 205 4.11 1.95 -1.24
N LEU A 206 4.69 1.02 -1.98
CA LEU A 206 4.53 0.89 -3.43
C LEU A 206 3.56 -0.27 -3.71
N PHE A 207 2.42 0.06 -4.33
CA PHE A 207 1.37 -0.91 -4.68
C PHE A 207 1.55 -1.42 -6.11
N ASP A 208 2.07 -2.62 -6.26
CA ASP A 208 2.11 -3.34 -7.53
C ASP A 208 0.91 -4.28 -7.66
N SER A 209 -0.28 -3.70 -7.70
CA SER A 209 -1.56 -4.43 -7.70
C SER A 209 -1.74 -5.33 -8.94
N TRP A 210 -1.00 -5.05 -10.01
CA TRP A 210 -1.11 -5.76 -11.29
C TRP A 210 0.18 -6.50 -11.71
N GLY A 211 1.19 -6.60 -10.83
CA GLY A 211 2.42 -7.35 -11.14
C GLY A 211 2.18 -8.81 -11.46
N GLY A 212 1.30 -9.46 -10.72
CA GLY A 212 0.99 -10.88 -10.88
C GLY A 212 0.22 -11.26 -12.16
N VAL A 213 -0.18 -10.29 -13.01
CA VAL A 213 -0.76 -10.60 -14.33
C VAL A 213 0.31 -10.82 -15.40
N LEU A 214 1.56 -10.55 -15.09
CA LEU A 214 2.69 -10.73 -16.00
C LEU A 214 3.18 -12.19 -16.00
N ALA A 215 3.70 -12.62 -17.13
CA ALA A 215 4.42 -13.88 -17.23
C ALA A 215 5.80 -13.78 -16.58
N ASP A 216 6.40 -14.93 -16.25
CA ASP A 216 7.79 -15.00 -15.82
C ASP A 216 8.73 -14.38 -16.87
N GLY A 217 9.78 -13.68 -16.44
CA GLY A 217 10.63 -12.85 -17.28
C GLY A 217 10.03 -11.48 -17.63
N ALA A 218 8.74 -11.41 -17.93
CA ALA A 218 8.05 -10.14 -18.15
C ALA A 218 7.82 -9.38 -16.82
N PHE A 219 7.51 -10.09 -15.75
CA PHE A 219 7.41 -9.50 -14.42
C PHE A 219 8.71 -8.80 -14.02
N GLN A 220 9.83 -9.49 -14.14
CA GLN A 220 11.13 -8.93 -13.82
C GLN A 220 11.41 -7.67 -14.65
N ARG A 221 11.23 -7.78 -15.96
CA ARG A 221 11.62 -6.75 -16.93
C ARG A 221 10.70 -5.50 -16.91
N PHE A 222 9.40 -5.66 -16.69
CA PHE A 222 8.42 -4.57 -16.83
C PHE A 222 7.79 -4.11 -15.51
N SER A 223 7.86 -4.89 -14.43
CA SER A 223 7.39 -4.47 -13.12
C SER A 223 8.53 -4.33 -12.11
N LEU A 224 9.24 -5.40 -11.81
CA LEU A 224 10.20 -5.46 -10.71
C LEU A 224 11.38 -4.52 -10.92
N ASP A 225 11.97 -4.46 -12.13
CA ASP A 225 13.10 -3.57 -12.42
C ASP A 225 12.75 -2.09 -12.25
N TYR A 226 11.51 -1.71 -12.56
CA TYR A 226 11.05 -0.34 -12.36
C TYR A 226 10.69 -0.04 -10.91
N SER A 227 10.17 -1.01 -10.17
CA SER A 227 9.99 -0.92 -8.73
C SER A 227 11.33 -0.75 -8.00
N ARG A 228 12.37 -1.50 -8.40
CA ARG A 228 13.75 -1.33 -7.92
C ARG A 228 14.28 0.09 -8.16
N ARG A 229 14.04 0.65 -9.36
CA ARG A 229 14.45 2.04 -9.68
C ARG A 229 13.76 3.07 -8.79
N VAL A 230 12.50 2.87 -8.45
CA VAL A 230 11.78 3.72 -7.49
C VAL A 230 12.41 3.61 -6.11
N LEU A 231 12.54 2.38 -5.59
CA LEU A 231 13.07 2.12 -4.24
C LEU A 231 14.49 2.67 -4.05
N ALA A 232 15.34 2.58 -5.09
CA ALA A 232 16.71 3.13 -5.06
C ALA A 232 16.77 4.65 -4.94
N GLN A 233 15.68 5.38 -5.26
CA GLN A 233 15.60 6.84 -5.24
C GLN A 233 14.77 7.37 -4.04
N VAL A 234 14.03 6.51 -3.35
CA VAL A 234 13.23 6.90 -2.19
C VAL A 234 14.14 7.20 -1.01
N LYS A 235 13.87 8.30 -0.31
CA LYS A 235 14.57 8.68 0.91
C LYS A 235 14.38 7.62 1.99
N THR A 236 15.46 7.13 2.53
CA THR A 236 15.47 6.12 3.60
C THR A 236 15.51 6.71 5.00
N GLU A 237 15.69 8.02 5.11
CA GLU A 237 15.73 8.74 6.39
C GLU A 237 15.06 10.11 6.28
N HIS A 238 14.33 10.50 7.32
CA HIS A 238 13.74 11.82 7.46
C HIS A 238 13.52 12.14 8.95
N GLU A 239 13.71 13.41 9.35
CA GLU A 239 13.57 13.86 10.76
C GLU A 239 14.37 13.00 11.76
N GLY A 240 15.56 12.50 11.36
CA GLY A 240 16.42 11.65 12.19
C GLY A 240 15.90 10.22 12.40
N ARG A 241 14.98 9.75 11.57
CA ARG A 241 14.41 8.40 11.64
C ARG A 241 14.53 7.68 10.31
N ARG A 242 14.72 6.36 10.36
CA ARG A 242 14.58 5.48 9.20
C ARG A 242 13.14 5.49 8.71
N ILE A 243 12.97 5.60 7.39
CA ILE A 243 11.69 5.51 6.68
C ILE A 243 11.64 4.15 6.01
N PRO A 244 10.89 3.16 6.54
CA PRO A 244 10.76 1.87 5.89
C PRO A 244 9.93 1.98 4.60
N CYS A 245 10.38 1.23 3.57
CA CYS A 245 9.69 1.08 2.30
C CYS A 245 9.02 -0.29 2.23
N ILE A 246 7.76 -0.33 1.81
CA ILE A 246 6.97 -1.56 1.63
C ILE A 246 6.73 -1.74 0.14
N LEU A 247 7.08 -2.91 -0.40
CA LEU A 247 6.70 -3.31 -1.77
C LEU A 247 5.62 -4.40 -1.69
N PHE A 248 4.45 -4.12 -2.23
CA PHE A 248 3.36 -5.08 -2.33
C PHE A 248 3.12 -5.47 -3.78
N THR A 249 3.19 -6.76 -4.09
CA THR A 249 2.84 -7.31 -5.41
C THR A 249 1.74 -8.35 -5.26
N LYS A 250 0.53 -8.04 -5.78
CA LYS A 250 -0.54 -9.03 -5.84
C LYS A 250 -0.19 -10.12 -6.87
N GLY A 251 -0.24 -11.38 -6.46
CA GLY A 251 0.18 -12.51 -7.28
C GLY A 251 1.70 -12.68 -7.38
N GLY A 252 2.48 -11.98 -6.54
CA GLY A 252 3.95 -12.01 -6.56
C GLY A 252 4.59 -13.22 -5.89
N GLY A 253 3.81 -14.14 -5.32
CA GLY A 253 4.34 -15.27 -4.52
C GLY A 253 5.32 -16.19 -5.23
N LEU A 254 5.25 -16.29 -6.57
CA LEU A 254 6.20 -17.08 -7.38
C LEU A 254 7.59 -16.44 -7.47
N TRP A 255 7.70 -15.13 -7.29
CA TRP A 255 8.94 -14.34 -7.42
C TRP A 255 9.38 -13.73 -6.09
N LEU A 256 9.06 -14.40 -4.98
CA LEU A 256 9.23 -13.85 -3.64
C LEU A 256 10.70 -13.51 -3.33
N ASP A 257 11.66 -14.35 -3.74
CA ASP A 257 13.09 -14.09 -3.57
C ASP A 257 13.53 -12.82 -4.29
N GLU A 258 13.10 -12.67 -5.55
CA GLU A 258 13.46 -11.52 -6.38
C GLU A 258 12.81 -10.22 -5.87
N ILE A 259 11.59 -10.32 -5.34
CA ILE A 259 10.89 -9.20 -4.70
C ILE A 259 11.58 -8.80 -3.40
N ALA A 260 12.02 -9.76 -2.59
CA ALA A 260 12.78 -9.50 -1.36
C ALA A 260 14.12 -8.79 -1.63
N ASP A 261 14.75 -9.08 -2.78
CA ASP A 261 15.99 -8.43 -3.21
C ASP A 261 15.77 -7.11 -3.98
N ALA A 262 14.54 -6.60 -3.99
CA ALA A 262 14.23 -5.35 -4.71
C ALA A 262 14.66 -4.07 -3.98
N GLY A 263 15.08 -4.18 -2.71
CA GLY A 263 15.52 -3.03 -1.91
C GLY A 263 14.45 -2.45 -0.97
N ALA A 264 13.29 -3.11 -0.83
CA ALA A 264 12.30 -2.76 0.19
C ALA A 264 12.67 -3.35 1.56
N ASP A 265 12.26 -2.69 2.65
CA ASP A 265 12.39 -3.22 4.01
C ASP A 265 11.30 -4.26 4.32
N VAL A 266 10.17 -4.17 3.64
CA VAL A 266 8.99 -5.02 3.86
C VAL A 266 8.42 -5.51 2.54
N VAL A 267 8.10 -6.81 2.46
CA VAL A 267 7.35 -7.40 1.35
C VAL A 267 5.90 -7.63 1.78
N GLY A 268 4.98 -6.99 1.07
CA GLY A 268 3.55 -7.21 1.23
C GLY A 268 3.09 -8.43 0.42
N LEU A 269 2.32 -9.29 1.06
CA LEU A 269 1.84 -10.56 0.52
C LEU A 269 0.33 -10.54 0.34
N ASP A 270 -0.15 -11.10 -0.76
CA ASP A 270 -1.58 -11.40 -0.89
C ASP A 270 -1.95 -12.73 -0.21
N TRP A 271 -3.24 -13.02 -0.15
CA TRP A 271 -3.79 -14.17 0.57
C TRP A 271 -3.46 -15.55 -0.05
N THR A 272 -2.85 -15.60 -1.24
CA THR A 272 -2.49 -16.87 -1.90
C THR A 272 -1.15 -17.42 -1.40
N VAL A 273 -0.37 -16.61 -0.69
CA VAL A 273 0.95 -16.97 -0.18
C VAL A 273 0.86 -17.60 1.20
N ASN A 274 1.50 -18.77 1.39
CA ASN A 274 1.66 -19.34 2.71
C ASN A 274 2.72 -18.58 3.52
N LEU A 275 2.32 -18.01 4.65
CA LEU A 275 3.16 -17.08 5.42
C LEU A 275 4.36 -17.79 6.09
N ALA A 276 4.20 -19.05 6.54
CA ALA A 276 5.30 -19.83 7.11
C ALA A 276 6.39 -20.12 6.06
N ARG A 277 5.98 -20.46 4.82
CA ARG A 277 6.92 -20.68 3.72
C ARG A 277 7.63 -19.37 3.32
N ALA A 278 6.86 -18.28 3.20
CA ALA A 278 7.43 -16.97 2.90
C ALA A 278 8.45 -16.53 3.96
N ARG A 279 8.14 -16.72 5.25
CA ARG A 279 9.06 -16.44 6.34
C ARG A 279 10.34 -17.29 6.27
N ALA A 280 10.20 -18.58 5.98
CA ALA A 280 11.37 -19.47 5.84
C ALA A 280 12.26 -19.08 4.64
N GLN A 281 11.66 -18.56 3.57
CA GLN A 281 12.33 -18.21 2.32
C GLN A 281 13.03 -16.85 2.39
N VAL A 282 12.39 -15.83 2.94
CA VAL A 282 12.87 -14.44 2.86
C VAL A 282 12.84 -13.66 4.18
N GLY A 283 12.34 -14.23 5.27
CA GLY A 283 12.15 -13.53 6.55
C GLY A 283 13.45 -13.08 7.24
N ASP A 284 14.59 -13.63 6.84
CA ASP A 284 15.92 -13.21 7.28
C ASP A 284 16.41 -11.94 6.56
N ARG A 285 15.83 -11.61 5.41
CA ARG A 285 16.20 -10.43 4.59
C ARG A 285 15.25 -9.27 4.78
N VAL A 286 13.94 -9.53 4.78
CA VAL A 286 12.88 -8.52 4.82
C VAL A 286 11.82 -8.84 5.87
N ALA A 287 11.10 -7.83 6.34
CA ALA A 287 9.86 -8.05 7.08
C ALA A 287 8.74 -8.46 6.12
N LEU A 288 7.73 -9.18 6.63
CA LEU A 288 6.56 -9.59 5.86
C LEU A 288 5.30 -8.86 6.34
N GLN A 289 4.48 -8.42 5.39
CA GLN A 289 3.19 -7.80 5.67
C GLN A 289 2.06 -8.59 5.04
N GLY A 290 1.03 -8.92 5.82
CA GLY A 290 -0.18 -9.57 5.33
C GLY A 290 -0.65 -10.66 6.30
N ASN A 291 -1.48 -11.61 5.84
CA ASN A 291 -2.04 -11.68 4.48
C ASN A 291 -3.42 -12.34 4.49
N LEU A 292 -4.28 -11.90 5.44
CA LEU A 292 -5.62 -12.47 5.55
C LEU A 292 -6.43 -12.22 4.27
N ASP A 293 -7.17 -13.24 3.78
CA ASP A 293 -8.15 -13.04 2.72
C ASP A 293 -9.22 -12.02 3.17
N PRO A 294 -9.40 -10.91 2.44
CA PRO A 294 -10.40 -9.90 2.78
C PRO A 294 -11.83 -10.45 2.91
N ASN A 295 -12.15 -11.52 2.20
CA ASN A 295 -13.47 -12.14 2.21
C ASN A 295 -13.79 -12.88 3.53
N VAL A 296 -12.78 -13.18 4.34
CA VAL A 296 -12.98 -13.69 5.72
C VAL A 296 -13.82 -12.72 6.55
N LEU A 297 -13.73 -11.42 6.28
CA LEU A 297 -14.50 -10.40 6.98
C LEU A 297 -16.01 -10.43 6.72
N PHE A 298 -16.50 -11.27 5.80
CA PHE A 298 -17.93 -11.55 5.64
C PHE A 298 -18.44 -12.65 6.57
N ALA A 299 -17.55 -13.45 7.14
CA ALA A 299 -17.89 -14.51 8.08
C ALA A 299 -18.22 -13.96 9.48
N PRO A 300 -18.92 -14.71 10.34
CA PRO A 300 -19.18 -14.29 11.71
C PRO A 300 -17.88 -13.98 12.50
N PRO A 301 -17.94 -13.11 13.51
CA PRO A 301 -16.75 -12.66 14.26
C PRO A 301 -15.88 -13.79 14.82
N ASP A 302 -16.45 -14.91 15.24
CA ASP A 302 -15.66 -16.05 15.77
C ASP A 302 -14.85 -16.73 14.66
N ALA A 303 -15.41 -16.88 13.46
CA ALA A 303 -14.68 -17.40 12.31
C ALA A 303 -13.58 -16.40 11.86
N VAL A 304 -13.84 -15.09 11.94
CA VAL A 304 -12.82 -14.07 11.70
C VAL A 304 -11.65 -14.24 12.68
N ARG A 305 -11.92 -14.39 13.98
CA ARG A 305 -10.88 -14.61 15.00
C ARG A 305 -10.07 -15.88 14.74
N GLU A 306 -10.74 -16.97 14.34
CA GLU A 306 -10.07 -18.23 14.00
C GLU A 306 -9.09 -18.04 12.83
N GLN A 307 -9.50 -17.38 11.77
CA GLN A 307 -8.64 -17.12 10.60
C GLN A 307 -7.49 -16.15 10.92
N VAL A 308 -7.73 -15.16 11.77
CA VAL A 308 -6.66 -14.29 12.30
C VAL A 308 -5.60 -15.11 13.04
N ARG A 309 -6.04 -16.02 13.94
CA ARG A 309 -5.12 -16.93 14.65
C ARG A 309 -4.33 -17.79 13.67
N ALA A 310 -4.99 -18.37 12.66
CA ALA A 310 -4.33 -19.21 11.66
C ALA A 310 -3.21 -18.46 10.90
N VAL A 311 -3.44 -17.20 10.54
CA VAL A 311 -2.41 -16.35 9.90
C VAL A 311 -1.25 -16.08 10.85
N LEU A 312 -1.53 -15.71 12.11
CA LEU A 312 -0.51 -15.45 13.12
C LEU A 312 0.29 -16.70 13.48
N ASP A 313 -0.37 -17.85 13.64
CA ASP A 313 0.26 -19.14 13.92
C ASP A 313 1.12 -19.61 12.74
N SER A 314 0.69 -19.34 11.51
CA SER A 314 1.47 -19.62 10.30
C SER A 314 2.79 -18.82 10.26
N PHE A 315 2.79 -17.56 10.73
CA PHE A 315 4.04 -16.81 10.91
C PHE A 315 4.82 -17.31 12.12
N GLY A 316 4.14 -17.56 13.23
CA GLY A 316 4.70 -18.02 14.50
C GLY A 316 5.36 -16.91 15.34
N ASN A 317 6.15 -17.31 16.34
CA ASN A 317 6.90 -16.34 17.15
C ASN A 317 7.97 -15.62 16.28
N PRO A 318 7.97 -14.29 16.21
CA PRO A 318 8.96 -13.55 15.42
C PRO A 318 10.40 -13.64 15.97
N ARG A 319 10.58 -13.98 17.24
CA ARG A 319 11.92 -14.15 17.83
C ARG A 319 12.52 -15.47 17.35
N ARG A 320 13.70 -15.42 16.78
CA ARG A 320 14.47 -16.59 16.36
C ARG A 320 15.27 -17.18 17.53
N ALA A 321 15.74 -18.42 17.37
CA ALA A 321 16.55 -19.09 18.38
C ALA A 321 17.90 -18.39 18.65
N ASP A 322 18.45 -17.70 17.65
CA ASP A 322 19.68 -16.92 17.78
C ASP A 322 19.45 -15.52 18.43
N GLY A 323 18.21 -15.20 18.82
CA GLY A 323 17.81 -13.93 19.41
C GLY A 323 17.48 -12.83 18.40
N SER A 324 17.70 -13.04 17.10
CA SER A 324 17.26 -12.11 16.06
C SER A 324 15.72 -12.09 15.91
N TRP A 325 15.21 -11.10 15.18
CA TRP A 325 13.78 -10.90 15.01
C TRP A 325 13.40 -10.88 13.54
N ASP A 326 12.34 -11.60 13.19
CA ASP A 326 11.64 -11.43 11.93
C ASP A 326 10.55 -10.38 12.09
N GLY A 327 10.35 -9.56 11.06
CA GLY A 327 9.29 -8.56 11.08
C GLY A 327 7.98 -9.13 10.56
N HIS A 328 6.89 -8.93 11.31
CA HIS A 328 5.53 -9.21 10.83
C HIS A 328 4.61 -8.03 11.09
N VAL A 329 3.98 -7.53 10.03
CA VAL A 329 2.89 -6.56 10.08
C VAL A 329 1.62 -7.27 9.61
N PHE A 330 0.62 -7.37 10.46
CA PHE A 330 -0.66 -7.97 10.05
C PHE A 330 -1.43 -7.01 9.13
N ASN A 331 -1.93 -7.54 8.03
CA ASN A 331 -2.81 -6.85 7.10
C ASN A 331 -3.71 -7.86 6.39
N LEU A 332 -4.67 -7.36 5.63
CA LEU A 332 -5.35 -8.14 4.61
C LEU A 332 -4.42 -8.34 3.41
N GLY A 333 -4.64 -9.41 2.66
CA GLY A 333 -3.92 -9.67 1.40
C GLY A 333 -4.29 -8.72 0.25
N HIS A 334 -5.31 -7.88 0.43
CA HIS A 334 -5.72 -6.76 -0.43
C HIS A 334 -6.66 -5.82 0.32
N GLY A 335 -7.21 -4.82 -0.35
CA GLY A 335 -8.11 -3.84 0.27
C GLY A 335 -9.41 -4.43 0.81
N ILE A 336 -9.86 -3.91 1.95
CA ILE A 336 -11.14 -4.26 2.57
C ILE A 336 -12.32 -3.97 1.63
N SER A 337 -13.31 -4.86 1.63
CA SER A 337 -14.54 -4.68 0.84
C SER A 337 -15.47 -3.63 1.44
N GLN A 338 -16.16 -2.88 0.58
CA GLN A 338 -17.19 -1.93 1.00
C GLN A 338 -18.40 -2.55 1.71
N PHE A 339 -18.55 -3.87 1.61
CA PHE A 339 -19.66 -4.63 2.21
C PHE A 339 -19.27 -5.26 3.56
N THR A 340 -18.05 -5.06 4.02
CA THR A 340 -17.58 -5.58 5.32
C THR A 340 -18.35 -4.95 6.47
N PRO A 341 -18.92 -5.74 7.39
CA PRO A 341 -19.49 -5.21 8.63
C PRO A 341 -18.38 -4.59 9.52
N PRO A 342 -18.53 -3.35 10.01
CA PRO A 342 -17.49 -2.70 10.83
C PRO A 342 -17.11 -3.49 12.10
N ASP A 343 -18.06 -4.17 12.74
CA ASP A 343 -17.79 -4.95 13.96
C ASP A 343 -16.91 -6.18 13.72
N HIS A 344 -16.89 -6.72 12.49
CA HIS A 344 -15.99 -7.81 12.12
C HIS A 344 -14.53 -7.35 12.06
N VAL A 345 -14.30 -6.06 11.70
CA VAL A 345 -12.98 -5.46 11.77
C VAL A 345 -12.52 -5.27 13.22
N THR A 346 -13.43 -4.92 14.14
CA THR A 346 -13.12 -4.88 15.58
C THR A 346 -12.63 -6.24 16.06
N ALA A 347 -13.36 -7.31 15.70
CA ALA A 347 -13.01 -8.70 16.06
C ALA A 347 -11.61 -9.09 15.53
N LEU A 348 -11.28 -8.67 14.26
CA LEU A 348 -9.97 -8.89 13.68
C LEU A 348 -8.88 -8.17 14.48
N VAL A 349 -9.00 -6.87 14.68
CA VAL A 349 -7.96 -6.05 15.33
C VAL A 349 -7.70 -6.50 16.76
N ASP A 350 -8.75 -6.74 17.54
CA ASP A 350 -8.62 -7.21 18.91
C ASP A 350 -7.94 -8.58 18.99
N GLU A 351 -8.29 -9.53 18.09
CA GLU A 351 -7.66 -10.84 18.07
C GLU A 351 -6.21 -10.81 17.60
N VAL A 352 -5.85 -9.95 16.62
CA VAL A 352 -4.45 -9.77 16.23
C VAL A 352 -3.60 -9.37 17.43
N HIS A 353 -4.02 -8.38 18.20
CA HIS A 353 -3.28 -7.93 19.38
C HIS A 353 -3.25 -9.00 20.49
N ALA A 354 -4.38 -9.63 20.79
CA ALA A 354 -4.48 -10.59 21.87
C ALA A 354 -3.66 -11.86 21.57
N HIS A 355 -3.84 -12.44 20.37
CA HIS A 355 -3.18 -13.69 20.02
C HIS A 355 -1.68 -13.52 19.81
N SER A 356 -1.26 -12.45 19.16
CA SER A 356 0.16 -12.20 18.93
C SER A 356 0.96 -11.95 20.22
N ARG A 357 0.34 -11.37 21.27
CA ARG A 357 0.96 -11.31 22.60
C ARG A 357 1.12 -12.69 23.22
N ARG A 358 0.10 -13.56 23.09
CA ARG A 358 0.21 -14.95 23.58
C ARG A 358 1.35 -15.70 22.91
N LEU A 359 1.50 -15.56 21.58
CA LEU A 359 2.60 -16.20 20.84
C LEU A 359 4.00 -15.75 21.30
N ARG A 360 4.15 -14.49 21.74
CA ARG A 360 5.44 -13.99 22.25
C ARG A 360 5.75 -14.43 23.67
N ASN A 361 4.72 -14.69 24.48
CA ASN A 361 4.86 -15.13 25.86
C ASN A 361 4.95 -16.64 26.01
N ALA A 362 4.63 -17.41 24.96
CA ALA A 362 4.73 -18.87 24.92
C ALA A 362 6.17 -19.30 24.54
N VAL A 363 7.14 -19.01 25.43
CA VAL A 363 8.54 -19.44 25.33
C VAL A 363 8.87 -20.32 26.52
#